data_02ecbdf0be71c7504f326e63865fbe0f
#
_entry.id   02ecbdf0be71c7504f326e63865fbe0f
#
_cell.length_a   1.000
_cell.length_b   1.000
_cell.length_c   1.000
_cell.angle_alpha   90.00
_cell.angle_beta   90.00
_cell.angle_gamma   90.00
#
_symmetry.space_group_name_H-M   'P 1'
#
loop_
_entity.id
_entity.type
_entity.pdbx_description
1 polymer ?
#
loop_
_entity_poly.entity_id
_entity_poly.type
_entity_poly.pdbx_seq_one_letter_code
_entity_poly.pdbx_strand_id
1 'polypeptide(L)'
;VKAIVCHAFGDFHDLKVEETAPPALVPGAVRIAVEAASISFATSLWVAGKYQYKPPLPFVPGGEFVGTILECAPGAQRFKPDERVLAISGWGAYAEQAVVTEHTVYPIPRGIDAGAALHLATSYATAYGALAWRAKLERGETLLVLAAAGGVGLAAVEVGRVLGATVIAAAGGDEKCAIAREHGAQAAIDYSAGDLRAEIRRVTGGRGVDVVFDPVGGASFDAALRSLVPGGRHVVIGFAGGSIPQIPANILLVKNIAVLGFNIGLWYGWSTHDERARHEPEMRAAFERIFAWYGEGRLEPLVSRVYPLARFAEAQDAVLERRSVGKVVLLVRQEEKAA
;
A
#
# COMPACT_ATOMS: atom_id res chain seq x y z
N VAL A 1 4.04 -7.14 26.78
CA VAL A 1 4.64 -6.89 25.46
C VAL A 1 4.74 -5.40 25.22
N LYS A 2 5.81 -4.97 24.57
CA LYS A 2 5.96 -3.56 24.17
C LYS A 2 5.06 -3.28 22.98
N ALA A 3 4.32 -2.18 23.04
CA ALA A 3 3.42 -1.73 21.99
C ALA A 3 3.33 -0.21 21.97
N ILE A 4 3.01 0.36 20.81
CA ILE A 4 2.59 1.75 20.68
C ILE A 4 1.07 1.77 20.87
N VAL A 5 0.57 2.53 21.84
CA VAL A 5 -0.86 2.56 22.16
C VAL A 5 -1.48 3.92 21.88
N CYS A 6 -2.58 3.91 21.16
CA CYS A 6 -3.40 5.10 20.91
C CYS A 6 -4.60 5.06 21.87
N HIS A 7 -4.53 5.86 22.93
CA HIS A 7 -5.61 5.95 23.94
C HIS A 7 -6.71 6.95 23.54
N ALA A 8 -6.37 7.91 22.69
CA ALA A 8 -7.30 8.90 22.16
C ALA A 8 -6.89 9.27 20.73
N PHE A 9 -7.85 9.58 19.87
CA PHE A 9 -7.54 10.09 18.53
C PHE A 9 -6.86 11.47 18.64
N GLY A 10 -5.75 11.64 17.90
CA GLY A 10 -4.96 12.88 17.98
C GLY A 10 -3.73 12.85 17.08
N ASP A 11 -2.66 13.47 17.56
CA ASP A 11 -1.39 13.48 16.87
C ASP A 11 -0.61 12.19 17.16
N PHE A 12 -0.02 11.59 16.14
CA PHE A 12 0.80 10.38 16.32
C PHE A 12 2.11 10.64 17.10
N HIS A 13 2.56 11.89 17.20
CA HIS A 13 3.70 12.26 18.04
C HIS A 13 3.42 12.16 19.55
N ASP A 14 2.15 12.16 19.95
CA ASP A 14 1.76 11.99 21.35
C ASP A 14 1.80 10.53 21.80
N LEU A 15 1.86 9.58 20.86
CA LEU A 15 1.89 8.16 21.15
C LEU A 15 3.26 7.75 21.71
N LYS A 16 3.26 6.73 22.58
CA LYS A 16 4.48 6.21 23.22
C LYS A 16 4.50 4.69 23.17
N VAL A 17 5.70 4.14 23.31
CA VAL A 17 5.88 2.72 23.56
C VAL A 17 5.53 2.44 25.02
N GLU A 18 4.62 1.51 25.25
CA GLU A 18 4.14 1.11 26.57
C GLU A 18 4.27 -0.40 26.74
N GLU A 19 4.30 -0.86 28.00
CA GLU A 19 4.14 -2.27 28.36
C GLU A 19 2.66 -2.58 28.45
N THR A 20 2.20 -3.58 27.69
CA THR A 20 0.80 -4.03 27.68
C THR A 20 0.69 -5.53 27.93
N ALA A 21 -0.48 -6.00 28.28
CA ALA A 21 -0.78 -7.43 28.20
C ALA A 21 -0.71 -7.91 26.75
N PRO A 22 -0.32 -9.19 26.50
CA PRO A 22 -0.46 -9.76 25.17
C PRO A 22 -1.89 -9.63 24.64
N PRO A 23 -2.10 -9.36 23.34
CA PRO A 23 -3.45 -9.25 22.78
C PRO A 23 -4.22 -10.57 22.95
N ALA A 24 -5.52 -10.49 23.27
CA ALA A 24 -6.36 -11.66 23.46
C ALA A 24 -6.48 -12.48 22.17
N LEU A 25 -6.22 -13.78 22.23
CA LEU A 25 -6.39 -14.70 21.12
C LEU A 25 -7.88 -15.07 21.01
N VAL A 26 -8.46 -14.83 19.82
CA VAL A 26 -9.88 -15.10 19.54
C VAL A 26 -10.05 -16.26 18.56
N PRO A 27 -11.21 -16.96 18.54
CA PRO A 27 -11.44 -18.07 17.60
C PRO A 27 -11.17 -17.68 16.14
N GLY A 28 -10.54 -18.58 15.39
CA GLY A 28 -10.17 -18.37 13.98
C GLY A 28 -8.98 -17.43 13.75
N ALA A 29 -8.30 -17.00 14.80
CA ALA A 29 -7.14 -16.11 14.75
C ALA A 29 -5.84 -16.84 15.10
N VAL A 30 -4.73 -16.22 14.71
CA VAL A 30 -3.38 -16.61 15.07
C VAL A 30 -2.69 -15.47 15.83
N ARG A 31 -1.88 -15.82 16.83
CA ARG A 31 -0.98 -14.90 17.52
C ARG A 31 0.40 -14.95 16.85
N ILE A 32 0.94 -13.81 16.53
CA ILE A 32 2.19 -13.67 15.79
C ILE A 32 3.18 -12.85 16.61
N ALA A 33 4.40 -13.35 16.74
CA ALA A 33 5.54 -12.56 17.18
C ALA A 33 5.98 -11.66 16.03
N VAL A 34 5.79 -10.36 16.17
CA VAL A 34 6.07 -9.39 15.10
C VAL A 34 7.58 -9.17 14.96
N GLU A 35 8.11 -9.41 13.78
CA GLU A 35 9.50 -9.13 13.39
C GLU A 35 9.63 -7.68 12.93
N ALA A 36 8.78 -7.30 11.97
CA ALA A 36 8.76 -5.97 11.36
C ALA A 36 7.34 -5.58 10.94
N ALA A 37 7.08 -4.28 10.93
CA ALA A 37 5.82 -3.70 10.50
C ALA A 37 6.03 -2.56 9.49
N SER A 38 5.04 -2.26 8.67
CA SER A 38 5.15 -1.18 7.69
C SER A 38 4.56 0.13 8.20
N ILE A 39 5.15 1.24 7.76
CA ILE A 39 4.56 2.57 7.89
C ILE A 39 3.73 2.86 6.64
N SER A 40 2.53 3.41 6.84
CA SER A 40 1.65 3.83 5.75
C SER A 40 1.03 5.20 6.02
N PHE A 41 0.60 5.88 4.97
CA PHE A 41 -0.16 7.12 5.07
C PHE A 41 -1.48 6.91 5.84
N ALA A 42 -2.15 5.76 5.64
CA ALA A 42 -3.41 5.44 6.30
C ALA A 42 -3.28 5.35 7.83
N THR A 43 -2.11 4.95 8.35
CA THR A 43 -1.87 4.87 9.80
C THR A 43 -2.06 6.23 10.48
N SER A 44 -1.57 7.31 9.87
CA SER A 44 -1.77 8.67 10.42
C SER A 44 -3.24 9.08 10.46
N LEU A 45 -4.03 8.65 9.47
CA LEU A 45 -5.47 8.92 9.43
C LEU A 45 -6.21 8.14 10.51
N TRP A 46 -5.82 6.89 10.79
CA TRP A 46 -6.40 6.11 11.89
C TRP A 46 -6.10 6.72 13.26
N VAL A 47 -4.85 7.10 13.51
CA VAL A 47 -4.47 7.76 14.76
C VAL A 47 -5.19 9.10 14.94
N ALA A 48 -5.35 9.87 13.86
CA ALA A 48 -6.10 11.13 13.88
C ALA A 48 -7.64 10.95 13.92
N GLY A 49 -8.17 9.72 13.84
CA GLY A 49 -9.60 9.45 13.77
C GLY A 49 -10.28 9.98 12.49
N LYS A 50 -9.49 10.18 11.43
CA LYS A 50 -9.95 10.72 10.12
C LYS A 50 -10.14 9.66 9.04
N TYR A 51 -9.85 8.40 9.34
CA TYR A 51 -10.11 7.30 8.40
C TYR A 51 -11.60 6.95 8.39
N GLN A 52 -12.12 6.43 7.29
CA GLN A 52 -13.55 6.08 7.12
C GLN A 52 -14.02 4.99 8.09
N TYR A 53 -13.13 4.11 8.53
CA TYR A 53 -13.36 3.11 9.56
C TYR A 53 -12.44 3.38 10.75
N LYS A 54 -13.02 3.53 11.95
CA LYS A 54 -12.27 3.91 13.16
C LYS A 54 -12.06 2.70 14.05
N PRO A 55 -10.82 2.42 14.50
CA PRO A 55 -10.58 1.41 15.51
C PRO A 55 -11.22 1.79 16.85
N PRO A 56 -11.65 0.82 17.66
CA PRO A 56 -12.05 1.08 19.03
C PRO A 56 -10.84 1.53 19.86
N LEU A 57 -11.03 2.51 20.75
CA LEU A 57 -9.99 2.99 21.67
C LEU A 57 -10.00 2.16 22.97
N PRO A 58 -8.85 1.85 23.58
CA PRO A 58 -7.50 2.05 23.03
C PRO A 58 -7.16 1.03 21.94
N PHE A 59 -6.25 1.38 21.02
CA PHE A 59 -5.77 0.45 19.99
C PHE A 59 -4.27 0.60 19.74
N VAL A 60 -3.65 -0.44 19.18
CA VAL A 60 -2.28 -0.42 18.67
C VAL A 60 -2.31 -0.10 17.18
N PRO A 61 -1.64 0.95 16.67
CA PRO A 61 -1.61 1.27 15.26
C PRO A 61 -0.86 0.23 14.41
N GLY A 62 -0.83 0.47 13.09
CA GLY A 62 -0.14 -0.38 12.12
C GLY A 62 -1.00 -1.56 11.63
N GLY A 63 -1.03 -1.76 10.31
CA GLY A 63 -1.92 -2.74 9.68
C GLY A 63 -1.22 -3.85 8.90
N GLU A 64 0.11 -3.78 8.72
CA GLU A 64 0.86 -4.76 7.94
C GLU A 64 2.11 -5.17 8.70
N PHE A 65 2.37 -6.46 8.84
CA PHE A 65 3.53 -6.97 9.56
C PHE A 65 3.98 -8.34 9.07
N VAL A 66 5.25 -8.61 9.28
CA VAL A 66 5.88 -9.92 9.12
C VAL A 66 6.24 -10.43 10.49
N GLY A 67 6.09 -11.72 10.71
CA GLY A 67 6.46 -12.34 11.96
C GLY A 67 6.31 -13.85 11.94
N THR A 68 6.51 -14.46 13.11
CA THR A 68 6.42 -15.92 13.32
C THR A 68 5.18 -16.24 14.17
N ILE A 69 4.41 -17.21 13.75
CA ILE A 69 3.23 -17.67 14.49
C ILE A 69 3.66 -18.30 15.82
N LEU A 70 3.10 -17.80 16.91
CA LEU A 70 3.30 -18.33 18.26
C LEU A 70 2.22 -19.35 18.62
N GLU A 71 0.98 -19.08 18.23
CA GLU A 71 -0.18 -19.84 18.67
C GLU A 71 -1.33 -19.70 17.67
N CYS A 72 -2.06 -20.79 17.46
CA CYS A 72 -3.29 -20.83 16.67
C CYS A 72 -4.50 -21.09 17.56
N ALA A 73 -5.53 -20.26 17.45
CA ALA A 73 -6.79 -20.46 18.20
C ALA A 73 -7.62 -21.60 17.59
N PRO A 74 -8.58 -22.15 18.36
CA PRO A 74 -9.58 -23.04 17.79
C PRO A 74 -10.27 -22.39 16.58
N GLY A 75 -10.36 -23.15 15.48
CA GLY A 75 -10.91 -22.67 14.20
C GLY A 75 -9.88 -22.10 13.22
N ALA A 76 -8.66 -21.76 13.65
CA ALA A 76 -7.54 -21.47 12.76
C ALA A 76 -6.83 -22.78 12.38
N GLN A 77 -6.91 -23.18 11.13
CA GLN A 77 -6.45 -24.50 10.66
C GLN A 77 -5.40 -24.43 9.53
N ARG A 78 -5.14 -23.24 9.01
CA ARG A 78 -4.27 -23.06 7.83
C ARG A 78 -2.79 -23.00 8.15
N PHE A 79 -2.45 -22.68 9.40
CA PHE A 79 -1.09 -22.40 9.84
C PHE A 79 -0.74 -23.18 11.08
N LYS A 80 0.55 -23.24 11.38
CA LYS A 80 1.09 -23.89 12.59
C LYS A 80 2.05 -22.92 13.28
N PRO A 81 2.31 -23.09 14.59
CA PRO A 81 3.41 -22.42 15.27
C PRO A 81 4.73 -22.57 14.49
N ASP A 82 5.60 -21.59 14.63
CA ASP A 82 6.92 -21.45 13.99
C ASP A 82 6.90 -21.14 12.48
N GLU A 83 5.73 -21.03 11.84
CA GLU A 83 5.64 -20.57 10.46
C GLU A 83 5.86 -19.04 10.38
N ARG A 84 6.75 -18.61 9.46
CA ARG A 84 6.97 -17.19 9.18
C ARG A 84 5.98 -16.71 8.13
N VAL A 85 5.25 -15.64 8.45
CA VAL A 85 4.11 -15.18 7.67
C VAL A 85 4.10 -13.66 7.49
N LEU A 86 3.45 -13.23 6.41
CA LEU A 86 2.95 -11.88 6.21
C LEU A 86 1.51 -11.82 6.71
N ALA A 87 1.19 -10.82 7.51
CA ALA A 87 -0.16 -10.61 8.03
C ALA A 87 -0.64 -9.18 7.75
N ILE A 88 -1.93 -9.06 7.43
CA ILE A 88 -2.58 -7.78 7.18
C ILE A 88 -3.80 -7.67 8.08
N SER A 89 -3.83 -6.64 8.91
CA SER A 89 -4.91 -6.35 9.85
C SER A 89 -5.37 -4.90 9.69
N GLY A 90 -6.43 -4.51 10.39
CA GLY A 90 -6.82 -3.10 10.49
C GLY A 90 -5.83 -2.30 11.34
N TRP A 91 -5.37 -2.91 12.44
CA TRP A 91 -4.45 -2.36 13.43
C TRP A 91 -3.78 -3.50 14.20
N GLY A 92 -2.84 -3.18 15.10
CA GLY A 92 -2.18 -4.16 15.96
C GLY A 92 -0.72 -4.43 15.63
N ALA A 93 -0.17 -3.89 14.53
CA ALA A 93 1.16 -4.24 14.04
C ALA A 93 2.32 -3.58 14.80
N TYR A 94 2.08 -2.45 15.50
CA TYR A 94 3.16 -1.75 16.21
C TYR A 94 3.31 -2.26 17.63
N ALA A 95 3.45 -3.56 17.76
CA ALA A 95 3.67 -4.27 19.02
C ALA A 95 4.50 -5.54 18.80
N GLU A 96 5.15 -6.05 19.86
CA GLU A 96 5.93 -7.28 19.81
C GLU A 96 5.09 -8.53 19.50
N GLN A 97 3.78 -8.45 19.76
CA GLN A 97 2.81 -9.52 19.42
C GLN A 97 1.53 -8.91 18.85
N ALA A 98 1.00 -9.54 17.84
CA ALA A 98 -0.27 -9.19 17.22
C ALA A 98 -1.18 -10.42 17.08
N VAL A 99 -2.49 -10.20 17.09
CA VAL A 99 -3.49 -11.24 16.80
C VAL A 99 -4.26 -10.84 15.57
N VAL A 100 -4.40 -11.77 14.64
CA VAL A 100 -5.07 -11.53 13.35
C VAL A 100 -5.82 -12.79 12.92
N THR A 101 -6.96 -12.63 12.23
CA THR A 101 -7.66 -13.76 11.62
C THR A 101 -6.83 -14.43 10.54
N GLU A 102 -6.89 -15.76 10.43
CA GLU A 102 -6.12 -16.49 9.42
C GLU A 102 -6.48 -16.14 7.98
N HIS A 103 -7.64 -15.50 7.73
CA HIS A 103 -8.06 -15.08 6.39
C HIS A 103 -7.14 -14.05 5.73
N THR A 104 -6.43 -13.27 6.53
CA THR A 104 -5.51 -12.23 6.03
C THR A 104 -4.05 -12.49 6.42
N VAL A 105 -3.72 -13.75 6.61
CA VAL A 105 -2.36 -14.26 6.83
C VAL A 105 -1.91 -15.04 5.59
N TYR A 106 -0.69 -14.78 5.15
CA TYR A 106 -0.12 -15.33 3.92
C TYR A 106 1.25 -15.93 4.19
N PRO A 107 1.53 -17.15 3.70
CA PRO A 107 2.87 -17.74 3.82
C PRO A 107 3.87 -16.92 3.01
N ILE A 108 5.04 -16.66 3.59
CA ILE A 108 6.13 -15.97 2.90
C ILE A 108 7.03 -17.03 2.27
N PRO A 109 7.33 -16.96 0.97
CA PRO A 109 8.33 -17.82 0.33
C PRO A 109 9.69 -17.69 1.01
N ARG A 110 10.45 -18.78 1.06
CA ARG A 110 11.80 -18.78 1.66
C ARG A 110 12.70 -17.79 0.94
N GLY A 111 13.53 -17.07 1.71
CA GLY A 111 14.51 -16.11 1.17
C GLY A 111 13.98 -14.69 0.96
N ILE A 112 12.70 -14.44 1.16
CA ILE A 112 12.17 -13.06 1.13
C ILE A 112 12.44 -12.39 2.49
N ASP A 113 13.16 -11.27 2.48
CA ASP A 113 13.36 -10.46 3.69
C ASP A 113 12.06 -9.75 4.12
N ALA A 114 11.99 -9.31 5.39
CA ALA A 114 10.79 -8.69 5.93
C ALA A 114 10.41 -7.40 5.22
N GLY A 115 11.38 -6.60 4.82
CA GLY A 115 11.14 -5.33 4.15
C GLY A 115 10.53 -5.54 2.76
N ALA A 116 11.08 -6.45 1.97
CA ALA A 116 10.54 -6.84 0.68
C ALA A 116 9.11 -7.39 0.83
N ALA A 117 8.88 -8.32 1.77
CA ALA A 117 7.55 -8.87 2.03
C ALA A 117 6.53 -7.79 2.42
N LEU A 118 6.93 -6.81 3.25
CA LEU A 118 6.08 -5.68 3.65
C LEU A 118 5.77 -4.73 2.48
N HIS A 119 6.69 -4.55 1.54
CA HIS A 119 6.37 -3.75 0.35
C HIS A 119 5.46 -4.53 -0.61
N LEU A 120 5.71 -5.82 -0.81
CA LEU A 120 4.86 -6.71 -1.61
C LEU A 120 3.44 -6.88 -1.03
N ALA A 121 3.22 -6.52 0.24
CA ALA A 121 1.93 -6.58 0.91
C ALA A 121 0.88 -5.65 0.27
N THR A 122 0.30 -4.75 1.04
CA THR A 122 -0.82 -3.90 0.58
C THR A 122 -0.45 -3.01 -0.61
N SER A 123 0.82 -2.59 -0.78
CA SER A 123 1.22 -1.74 -1.91
C SER A 123 1.05 -2.45 -3.25
N TYR A 124 1.63 -3.65 -3.40
CA TYR A 124 1.50 -4.42 -4.65
C TYR A 124 0.11 -5.04 -4.81
N ALA A 125 -0.52 -5.50 -3.73
CA ALA A 125 -1.90 -5.97 -3.79
C ALA A 125 -2.87 -4.87 -4.24
N THR A 126 -2.69 -3.62 -3.78
CA THR A 126 -3.45 -2.46 -4.25
C THR A 126 -3.19 -2.19 -5.73
N ALA A 127 -1.93 -2.17 -6.14
CA ALA A 127 -1.56 -1.94 -7.54
C ALA A 127 -2.15 -3.04 -8.44
N TYR A 128 -2.00 -4.30 -8.06
CA TYR A 128 -2.54 -5.43 -8.81
C TYR A 128 -4.06 -5.39 -8.90
N GLY A 129 -4.75 -5.23 -7.78
CA GLY A 129 -6.22 -5.18 -7.76
C GLY A 129 -6.78 -3.97 -8.54
N ALA A 130 -6.15 -2.81 -8.40
CA ALA A 130 -6.54 -1.61 -9.14
C ALA A 130 -6.36 -1.77 -10.65
N LEU A 131 -5.22 -2.31 -11.08
CA LEU A 131 -4.87 -2.42 -12.50
C LEU A 131 -5.50 -3.65 -13.15
N ALA A 132 -5.38 -4.84 -12.54
CA ALA A 132 -5.87 -6.08 -13.14
C ALA A 132 -7.39 -6.28 -12.95
N TRP A 133 -7.92 -6.08 -11.74
CA TRP A 133 -9.34 -6.36 -11.47
C TRP A 133 -10.23 -5.18 -11.82
N ARG A 134 -9.85 -3.97 -11.38
CA ARG A 134 -10.71 -2.79 -11.46
C ARG A 134 -10.62 -2.07 -12.78
N ALA A 135 -9.41 -1.72 -13.21
CA ALA A 135 -9.17 -1.06 -14.50
C ALA A 135 -9.20 -2.03 -15.68
N LYS A 136 -8.95 -3.32 -15.45
CA LYS A 136 -8.75 -4.31 -16.51
C LYS A 136 -7.72 -3.83 -17.53
N LEU A 137 -6.53 -3.48 -17.02
CA LEU A 137 -5.43 -2.98 -17.81
C LEU A 137 -5.00 -4.04 -18.84
N GLU A 138 -4.96 -3.66 -20.10
CA GLU A 138 -4.60 -4.54 -21.21
C GLU A 138 -3.15 -4.32 -21.66
N ARG A 139 -2.55 -5.35 -22.22
CA ARG A 139 -1.22 -5.27 -22.83
C ARG A 139 -1.21 -4.21 -23.94
N GLY A 140 -0.18 -3.33 -23.92
CA GLY A 140 0.00 -2.27 -24.91
C GLY A 140 -0.74 -0.97 -24.59
N GLU A 141 -1.60 -0.95 -23.56
CA GLU A 141 -2.19 0.31 -23.10
C GLU A 141 -1.14 1.21 -22.44
N THR A 142 -1.39 2.51 -22.42
CA THR A 142 -0.57 3.51 -21.75
C THR A 142 -1.12 3.80 -20.36
N LEU A 143 -0.33 3.50 -19.32
CA LEU A 143 -0.65 3.71 -17.92
C LEU A 143 0.09 4.94 -17.40
N LEU A 144 -0.64 5.93 -16.90
CA LEU A 144 -0.08 7.02 -16.09
C LEU A 144 -0.17 6.67 -14.60
N VAL A 145 0.95 6.73 -13.89
CA VAL A 145 1.02 6.52 -12.45
C VAL A 145 1.38 7.83 -11.77
N LEU A 146 0.48 8.37 -10.93
CA LEU A 146 0.76 9.53 -10.10
C LEU A 146 1.46 9.12 -8.79
N ALA A 147 2.29 9.99 -8.23
CA ALA A 147 3.17 9.71 -7.08
C ALA A 147 4.00 8.42 -7.28
N ALA A 148 4.54 8.23 -8.47
CA ALA A 148 5.13 6.98 -8.98
C ALA A 148 6.34 6.46 -8.18
N ALA A 149 6.99 7.27 -7.35
CA ALA A 149 8.09 6.85 -6.48
C ALA A 149 7.68 6.54 -5.03
N GLY A 150 6.40 6.77 -4.66
CA GLY A 150 5.87 6.35 -3.35
C GLY A 150 5.58 4.85 -3.31
N GLY A 151 5.31 4.30 -2.11
CA GLY A 151 5.14 2.85 -1.94
C GLY A 151 4.14 2.21 -2.91
N VAL A 152 2.89 2.73 -2.98
CA VAL A 152 1.87 2.18 -3.88
C VAL A 152 2.09 2.61 -5.34
N GLY A 153 2.68 3.78 -5.57
CA GLY A 153 2.97 4.27 -6.92
C GLY A 153 4.07 3.45 -7.60
N LEU A 154 5.16 3.18 -6.89
CA LEU A 154 6.26 2.36 -7.42
C LEU A 154 5.79 0.92 -7.71
N ALA A 155 4.98 0.35 -6.81
CA ALA A 155 4.33 -0.93 -7.05
C ALA A 155 3.44 -0.90 -8.32
N ALA A 156 2.71 0.20 -8.56
CA ALA A 156 1.88 0.34 -9.77
C ALA A 156 2.73 0.48 -11.05
N VAL A 157 3.90 1.12 -10.99
CA VAL A 157 4.85 1.17 -12.11
C VAL A 157 5.28 -0.25 -12.48
N GLU A 158 5.75 -1.03 -11.53
CA GLU A 158 6.22 -2.39 -11.78
C GLU A 158 5.10 -3.35 -12.20
N VAL A 159 3.96 -3.33 -11.51
CA VAL A 159 2.80 -4.17 -11.88
C VAL A 159 2.31 -3.82 -13.27
N GLY A 160 2.21 -2.51 -13.62
CA GLY A 160 1.84 -2.06 -14.96
C GLY A 160 2.79 -2.59 -16.03
N ARG A 161 4.10 -2.50 -15.80
CA ARG A 161 5.14 -3.08 -16.67
C ARG A 161 4.98 -4.58 -16.82
N VAL A 162 4.77 -5.30 -15.72
CA VAL A 162 4.59 -6.76 -15.74
C VAL A 162 3.33 -7.18 -16.49
N LEU A 163 2.26 -6.40 -16.41
CA LEU A 163 1.02 -6.61 -17.18
C LEU A 163 1.19 -6.24 -18.68
N GLY A 164 2.29 -5.58 -19.04
CA GLY A 164 2.63 -5.27 -20.42
C GLY A 164 2.15 -3.90 -20.91
N ALA A 165 1.85 -2.99 -19.99
CA ALA A 165 1.54 -1.60 -20.32
C ALA A 165 2.80 -0.76 -20.63
N THR A 166 2.61 0.31 -21.38
CA THR A 166 3.57 1.41 -21.50
C THR A 166 3.37 2.33 -20.30
N VAL A 167 4.30 2.34 -19.34
CA VAL A 167 4.14 3.08 -18.08
C VAL A 167 4.77 4.46 -18.18
N ILE A 168 3.99 5.49 -17.88
CA ILE A 168 4.43 6.87 -17.68
C ILE A 168 4.33 7.17 -16.19
N ALA A 169 5.46 7.47 -15.56
CA ALA A 169 5.51 7.86 -14.17
C ALA A 169 5.35 9.37 -14.02
N ALA A 170 4.62 9.82 -12.99
CA ALA A 170 4.61 11.22 -12.59
C ALA A 170 5.02 11.30 -11.10
N ALA A 171 6.11 12.01 -10.82
CA ALA A 171 6.71 12.12 -9.49
C ALA A 171 7.18 13.57 -9.26
N GLY A 172 7.52 13.92 -8.02
CA GLY A 172 8.05 15.25 -7.69
C GLY A 172 9.58 15.23 -7.60
N GLY A 173 10.24 15.89 -8.54
CA GLY A 173 11.68 16.03 -8.63
C GLY A 173 12.38 14.94 -9.45
N ASP A 174 13.56 15.29 -9.96
CA ASP A 174 14.34 14.44 -10.89
C ASP A 174 14.76 13.11 -10.26
N GLU A 175 15.18 13.10 -8.99
CA GLU A 175 15.58 11.89 -8.28
C GLU A 175 14.46 10.83 -8.27
N LYS A 176 13.24 11.24 -7.92
CA LYS A 176 12.08 10.35 -7.90
C LYS A 176 11.66 9.89 -9.30
N CYS A 177 11.83 10.76 -10.29
CA CYS A 177 11.62 10.39 -11.69
C CYS A 177 12.65 9.36 -12.16
N ALA A 178 13.92 9.48 -11.76
CA ALA A 178 14.97 8.52 -12.06
C ALA A 178 14.65 7.14 -11.48
N ILE A 179 14.30 7.08 -10.19
CA ILE A 179 13.90 5.84 -9.52
C ILE A 179 12.72 5.17 -10.25
N ALA A 180 11.70 5.93 -10.62
CA ALA A 180 10.56 5.35 -11.35
C ALA A 180 10.96 4.77 -12.71
N ARG A 181 11.96 5.36 -13.41
CA ARG A 181 12.52 4.80 -14.66
C ARG A 181 13.30 3.51 -14.41
N GLU A 182 14.13 3.47 -13.35
CA GLU A 182 14.87 2.27 -12.95
C GLU A 182 13.93 1.09 -12.68
N HIS A 183 12.75 1.36 -12.11
CA HIS A 183 11.70 0.38 -11.87
C HIS A 183 10.80 0.09 -13.09
N GLY A 184 11.09 0.67 -14.26
CA GLY A 184 10.51 0.27 -15.53
C GLY A 184 9.49 1.23 -16.15
N ALA A 185 9.40 2.48 -15.69
CA ALA A 185 8.65 3.50 -16.41
C ALA A 185 9.41 3.91 -17.67
N GLN A 186 8.75 3.88 -18.84
CA GLN A 186 9.33 4.26 -20.11
C GLN A 186 9.51 5.78 -20.25
N ALA A 187 8.70 6.56 -19.54
CA ALA A 187 8.84 8.00 -19.39
C ALA A 187 8.54 8.42 -17.95
N ALA A 188 9.16 9.50 -17.50
CA ALA A 188 8.85 10.10 -16.21
C ALA A 188 8.71 11.61 -16.33
N ILE A 189 7.71 12.15 -15.66
CA ILE A 189 7.31 13.56 -15.64
C ILE A 189 7.51 14.09 -14.22
N ASP A 190 8.29 15.17 -14.10
CA ASP A 190 8.32 15.94 -12.85
C ASP A 190 7.12 16.90 -12.82
N TYR A 191 6.08 16.54 -12.03
CA TYR A 191 4.90 17.40 -11.90
C TYR A 191 5.10 18.62 -10.99
N SER A 192 6.24 18.72 -10.30
CA SER A 192 6.59 19.91 -9.52
C SER A 192 7.13 21.05 -10.38
N ALA A 193 7.60 20.74 -11.59
CA ALA A 193 8.29 21.68 -12.47
C ALA A 193 7.40 22.34 -13.54
N GLY A 194 6.10 21.96 -13.67
CA GLY A 194 5.30 22.53 -14.75
C GLY A 194 3.87 21.99 -14.89
N ASP A 195 3.29 22.20 -16.05
CA ASP A 195 1.95 21.75 -16.40
C ASP A 195 1.95 20.24 -16.71
N LEU A 196 1.46 19.45 -15.76
CA LEU A 196 1.35 17.99 -15.90
C LEU A 196 0.61 17.57 -17.17
N ARG A 197 -0.47 18.29 -17.56
CA ARG A 197 -1.24 17.95 -18.76
C ARG A 197 -0.43 18.18 -20.03
N ALA A 198 0.30 19.29 -20.12
CA ALA A 198 1.16 19.59 -21.26
C ALA A 198 2.27 18.52 -21.39
N GLU A 199 2.88 18.12 -20.27
CA GLU A 199 3.91 17.09 -20.23
C GLU A 199 3.37 15.71 -20.62
N ILE A 200 2.19 15.28 -20.12
CA ILE A 200 1.54 14.04 -20.57
C ILE A 200 1.33 14.09 -22.08
N ARG A 201 0.82 15.20 -22.63
CA ARG A 201 0.62 15.36 -24.07
C ARG A 201 1.94 15.24 -24.83
N ARG A 202 3.02 15.84 -24.33
CA ARG A 202 4.35 15.78 -24.95
C ARG A 202 4.88 14.34 -25.01
N VAL A 203 4.88 13.62 -23.88
CA VAL A 203 5.46 12.27 -23.82
C VAL A 203 4.62 11.22 -24.54
N THR A 204 3.31 11.48 -24.75
CA THR A 204 2.41 10.59 -25.50
C THR A 204 2.26 10.98 -26.98
N GLY A 205 3.04 11.94 -27.50
CA GLY A 205 2.88 12.43 -28.87
C GLY A 205 1.50 13.02 -29.16
N GLY A 206 0.81 13.54 -28.15
CA GLY A 206 -0.54 14.12 -28.25
C GLY A 206 -1.69 13.13 -28.11
N ARG A 207 -1.44 11.80 -28.06
CA ARG A 207 -2.47 10.77 -27.93
C ARG A 207 -3.21 10.83 -26.59
N GLY A 208 -2.49 10.95 -25.47
CA GLY A 208 -3.00 10.78 -24.11
C GLY A 208 -2.79 9.35 -23.58
N VAL A 209 -3.46 9.01 -22.45
CA VAL A 209 -3.26 7.77 -21.71
C VAL A 209 -4.56 6.96 -21.59
N ASP A 210 -4.45 5.65 -21.51
CA ASP A 210 -5.60 4.73 -21.42
C ASP A 210 -6.06 4.55 -19.97
N VAL A 211 -5.11 4.47 -19.03
CA VAL A 211 -5.39 4.27 -17.61
C VAL A 211 -4.60 5.27 -16.78
N VAL A 212 -5.22 5.80 -15.74
CA VAL A 212 -4.57 6.59 -14.67
C VAL A 212 -4.69 5.83 -13.35
N PHE A 213 -3.57 5.66 -12.65
CA PHE A 213 -3.50 5.18 -11.27
C PHE A 213 -3.24 6.39 -10.35
N ASP A 214 -4.21 6.76 -9.53
CA ASP A 214 -4.19 8.01 -8.78
C ASP A 214 -4.31 7.85 -7.26
N PRO A 215 -3.20 7.82 -6.52
CA PRO A 215 -3.19 7.89 -5.06
C PRO A 215 -3.14 9.33 -4.50
N VAL A 216 -3.15 10.35 -5.37
CA VAL A 216 -2.89 11.76 -5.01
C VAL A 216 -4.17 12.58 -4.89
N GLY A 217 -5.05 12.51 -5.90
CA GLY A 217 -6.18 13.40 -6.03
C GLY A 217 -5.79 14.87 -6.29
N GLY A 218 -6.55 15.80 -5.73
CA GLY A 218 -6.24 17.23 -5.79
C GLY A 218 -6.09 17.77 -7.22
N ALA A 219 -5.16 18.70 -7.42
CA ALA A 219 -4.93 19.35 -8.71
C ALA A 219 -4.45 18.39 -9.81
N SER A 220 -3.70 17.34 -9.45
CA SER A 220 -3.21 16.33 -10.40
C SER A 220 -4.35 15.54 -11.03
N PHE A 221 -5.47 15.36 -10.32
CA PHE A 221 -6.63 14.63 -10.80
C PHE A 221 -7.21 15.22 -12.09
N ASP A 222 -7.47 16.54 -12.13
CA ASP A 222 -8.09 17.19 -13.30
C ASP A 222 -7.17 17.11 -14.53
N ALA A 223 -5.87 17.34 -14.37
CA ALA A 223 -4.89 17.23 -15.44
C ALA A 223 -4.83 15.81 -16.01
N ALA A 224 -4.79 14.79 -15.14
CA ALA A 224 -4.74 13.39 -15.53
C ALA A 224 -6.06 12.93 -16.17
N LEU A 225 -7.22 13.29 -15.58
CA LEU A 225 -8.54 12.99 -16.14
C LEU A 225 -8.71 13.51 -17.57
N ARG A 226 -8.30 14.77 -17.81
CA ARG A 226 -8.38 15.39 -19.13
C ARG A 226 -7.40 14.81 -20.15
N SER A 227 -6.40 14.08 -19.68
CA SER A 227 -5.39 13.42 -20.53
C SER A 227 -5.80 12.01 -20.96
N LEU A 228 -6.93 11.47 -20.46
CA LEU A 228 -7.44 10.19 -20.90
C LEU A 228 -7.90 10.21 -22.35
N VAL A 229 -7.67 9.14 -23.07
CA VAL A 229 -8.27 8.85 -24.39
C VAL A 229 -9.74 8.46 -24.25
N PRO A 230 -10.57 8.47 -25.31
CA PRO A 230 -11.91 7.87 -25.27
C PRO A 230 -11.86 6.40 -24.81
N GLY A 231 -12.74 6.00 -23.91
CA GLY A 231 -12.74 4.69 -23.27
C GLY A 231 -11.75 4.55 -22.09
N GLY A 232 -10.95 5.58 -21.82
CA GLY A 232 -9.96 5.56 -20.75
C GLY A 232 -10.58 5.51 -19.34
N ARG A 233 -9.77 5.07 -18.36
CA ARG A 233 -10.20 4.85 -16.96
C ARG A 233 -9.26 5.55 -15.99
N HIS A 234 -9.82 6.35 -15.09
CA HIS A 234 -9.10 6.97 -13.97
C HIS A 234 -9.42 6.20 -12.69
N VAL A 235 -8.43 5.51 -12.13
CA VAL A 235 -8.62 4.74 -10.89
C VAL A 235 -8.17 5.56 -9.70
N VAL A 236 -9.11 5.95 -8.84
CA VAL A 236 -8.87 6.68 -7.59
C VAL A 236 -8.50 5.68 -6.51
N ILE A 237 -7.30 5.84 -5.96
CA ILE A 237 -6.73 4.99 -4.89
C ILE A 237 -6.73 5.73 -3.55
N GLY A 238 -6.53 7.06 -3.58
CA GLY A 238 -6.44 7.85 -2.36
C GLY A 238 -6.30 9.34 -2.64
N PHE A 239 -6.11 10.09 -1.56
CA PHE A 239 -6.07 11.55 -1.59
C PHE A 239 -4.84 12.10 -0.82
N ALA A 240 -3.66 11.51 -1.08
CA ALA A 240 -2.40 11.95 -0.44
C ALA A 240 -2.02 13.41 -0.77
N GLY A 241 -2.64 14.01 -1.77
CA GLY A 241 -2.53 15.44 -2.08
C GLY A 241 -3.29 16.35 -1.11
N GLY A 242 -4.09 15.79 -0.20
CA GLY A 242 -4.80 16.52 0.86
C GLY A 242 -6.19 17.05 0.47
N SER A 243 -6.61 16.95 -0.79
CA SER A 243 -7.93 17.38 -1.24
C SER A 243 -8.64 16.32 -2.07
N ILE A 244 -9.94 16.18 -1.83
CA ILE A 244 -10.81 15.28 -2.59
C ILE A 244 -11.33 16.02 -3.84
N PRO A 245 -11.03 15.51 -5.06
CA PRO A 245 -11.43 16.18 -6.29
C PRO A 245 -12.93 16.09 -6.54
N GLN A 246 -13.48 17.12 -7.19
CA GLN A 246 -14.82 17.06 -7.74
C GLN A 246 -14.77 16.47 -9.16
N ILE A 247 -15.62 15.49 -9.43
CA ILE A 247 -15.64 14.81 -10.72
C ILE A 247 -16.54 15.58 -11.69
N PRO A 248 -15.99 16.16 -12.78
CA PRO A 248 -16.79 16.93 -13.74
C PRO A 248 -17.53 15.96 -14.68
N ALA A 249 -18.80 15.67 -14.37
CA ALA A 249 -19.62 14.69 -15.10
C ALA A 249 -19.75 14.99 -16.61
N ASN A 250 -19.73 16.28 -16.99
CA ASN A 250 -19.74 16.69 -18.39
C ASN A 250 -18.48 16.23 -19.16
N ILE A 251 -17.31 16.19 -18.51
CA ILE A 251 -16.08 15.69 -19.12
C ILE A 251 -16.16 14.16 -19.32
N LEU A 252 -16.74 13.44 -18.35
CA LEU A 252 -16.95 11.99 -18.49
C LEU A 252 -17.81 11.69 -19.72
N LEU A 253 -18.93 12.42 -19.86
CA LEU A 253 -19.87 12.25 -20.97
C LEU A 253 -19.20 12.57 -22.31
N VAL A 254 -18.58 13.75 -22.45
CA VAL A 254 -18.02 14.21 -23.74
C VAL A 254 -16.85 13.36 -24.20
N LYS A 255 -16.01 12.86 -23.27
CA LYS A 255 -14.83 12.05 -23.59
C LYS A 255 -15.11 10.54 -23.60
N ASN A 256 -16.30 10.08 -23.16
CA ASN A 256 -16.62 8.66 -22.96
C ASN A 256 -15.56 7.96 -22.09
N ILE A 257 -15.26 8.54 -20.92
CA ILE A 257 -14.27 7.99 -19.96
C ILE A 257 -14.94 7.62 -18.65
N ALA A 258 -14.25 6.81 -17.83
CA ALA A 258 -14.72 6.36 -16.53
C ALA A 258 -13.82 6.82 -15.38
N VAL A 259 -14.42 7.13 -14.22
CA VAL A 259 -13.71 7.24 -12.94
C VAL A 259 -14.13 6.08 -12.06
N LEU A 260 -13.15 5.34 -11.56
CA LEU A 260 -13.32 4.11 -10.80
C LEU A 260 -12.68 4.28 -9.42
N GLY A 261 -13.40 3.98 -8.35
CA GLY A 261 -12.79 3.87 -7.02
C GLY A 261 -12.24 2.46 -6.79
N PHE A 262 -11.10 2.35 -6.10
CA PHE A 262 -10.56 1.09 -5.63
C PHE A 262 -9.97 1.25 -4.23
N ASN A 263 -10.50 0.51 -3.26
CA ASN A 263 -10.00 0.43 -1.89
C ASN A 263 -9.78 -1.01 -1.50
N ILE A 264 -8.52 -1.45 -1.50
CA ILE A 264 -8.13 -2.82 -1.11
C ILE A 264 -8.54 -3.16 0.34
N GLY A 265 -8.74 -2.15 1.18
CA GLY A 265 -9.17 -2.34 2.57
C GLY A 265 -10.48 -3.14 2.72
N LEU A 266 -11.36 -3.12 1.70
CA LEU A 266 -12.56 -3.94 1.70
C LEU A 266 -12.22 -5.44 1.78
N TRP A 267 -11.19 -5.89 1.06
CA TRP A 267 -10.71 -7.28 1.05
C TRP A 267 -10.05 -7.67 2.39
N TYR A 268 -9.56 -6.69 3.14
CA TYR A 268 -8.92 -6.90 4.46
C TYR A 268 -9.86 -6.65 5.66
N GLY A 269 -11.15 -6.40 5.40
CA GLY A 269 -12.13 -6.13 6.45
C GLY A 269 -12.05 -4.72 7.04
N TRP A 270 -11.41 -3.76 6.33
CA TRP A 270 -11.36 -2.36 6.76
C TRP A 270 -12.63 -1.60 6.33
N SER A 271 -13.76 -2.15 6.72
CA SER A 271 -15.08 -1.63 6.40
C SER A 271 -16.08 -1.97 7.52
N THR A 272 -17.31 -1.48 7.40
CA THR A 272 -18.39 -1.78 8.34
C THR A 272 -18.92 -3.22 8.26
N HIS A 273 -18.60 -3.94 7.19
CA HIS A 273 -18.94 -5.34 6.97
C HIS A 273 -17.68 -6.15 6.76
N ASP A 274 -17.54 -7.23 7.52
CA ASP A 274 -16.41 -8.14 7.36
C ASP A 274 -16.65 -9.11 6.20
N GLU A 275 -16.04 -8.82 5.06
CA GLU A 275 -16.10 -9.67 3.86
C GLU A 275 -14.80 -10.45 3.60
N ARG A 276 -13.88 -10.51 4.56
CA ARG A 276 -12.57 -11.17 4.41
C ARG A 276 -12.66 -12.60 3.91
N ALA A 277 -13.54 -13.40 4.52
CA ALA A 277 -13.73 -14.80 4.12
C ALA A 277 -14.20 -14.95 2.65
N ARG A 278 -15.04 -14.02 2.19
CA ARG A 278 -15.52 -14.00 0.81
C ARG A 278 -14.41 -13.70 -0.19
N HIS A 279 -13.53 -12.78 0.16
CA HIS A 279 -12.47 -12.30 -0.73
C HIS A 279 -11.14 -13.06 -0.56
N GLU A 280 -11.04 -13.94 0.43
CA GLU A 280 -9.81 -14.68 0.72
C GLU A 280 -9.26 -15.45 -0.49
N PRO A 281 -10.05 -16.21 -1.28
CA PRO A 281 -9.52 -16.94 -2.44
C PRO A 281 -8.86 -16.03 -3.49
N GLU A 282 -9.50 -14.88 -3.75
CA GLU A 282 -8.99 -13.89 -4.69
C GLU A 282 -7.67 -13.26 -4.20
N MET A 283 -7.60 -12.93 -2.90
CA MET A 283 -6.40 -12.37 -2.30
C MET A 283 -5.24 -13.37 -2.24
N ARG A 284 -5.51 -14.64 -1.93
CA ARG A 284 -4.47 -15.68 -1.95
C ARG A 284 -3.89 -15.86 -3.35
N ALA A 285 -4.74 -15.94 -4.37
CA ALA A 285 -4.29 -16.02 -5.76
C ALA A 285 -3.47 -14.78 -6.19
N ALA A 286 -3.84 -13.59 -5.69
CA ALA A 286 -3.06 -12.38 -5.93
C ALA A 286 -1.68 -12.45 -5.29
N PHE A 287 -1.56 -12.87 -4.03
CA PHE A 287 -0.26 -13.00 -3.35
C PHE A 287 0.60 -14.10 -3.96
N GLU A 288 0.03 -15.24 -4.33
CA GLU A 288 0.76 -16.28 -5.05
C GLU A 288 1.39 -15.73 -6.34
N ARG A 289 0.62 -14.96 -7.10
CA ARG A 289 1.10 -14.32 -8.33
C ARG A 289 2.16 -13.25 -8.07
N ILE A 290 1.97 -12.38 -7.06
CA ILE A 290 2.93 -11.34 -6.69
C ILE A 290 4.24 -11.96 -6.22
N PHE A 291 4.20 -12.97 -5.37
CA PHE A 291 5.40 -13.68 -4.91
C PHE A 291 6.09 -14.46 -6.03
N ALA A 292 5.33 -15.03 -6.98
CA ALA A 292 5.90 -15.67 -8.16
C ALA A 292 6.65 -14.63 -9.02
N TRP A 293 6.07 -13.48 -9.31
CA TRP A 293 6.72 -12.41 -10.06
C TRP A 293 7.98 -11.88 -9.36
N TYR A 294 7.95 -11.78 -8.04
CA TYR A 294 9.14 -11.44 -7.27
C TYR A 294 10.23 -12.51 -7.40
N GLY A 295 9.88 -13.79 -7.24
CA GLY A 295 10.81 -14.91 -7.40
C GLY A 295 11.40 -15.04 -8.82
N GLU A 296 10.67 -14.58 -9.84
CA GLU A 296 11.11 -14.47 -11.23
C GLU A 296 12.00 -13.23 -11.50
N GLY A 297 12.25 -12.38 -10.49
CA GLY A 297 13.00 -11.12 -10.63
C GLY A 297 12.26 -10.06 -11.47
N ARG A 298 10.94 -10.14 -11.55
CA ARG A 298 10.11 -9.19 -12.29
C ARG A 298 9.60 -8.03 -11.44
N LEU A 299 9.66 -8.17 -10.13
CA LEU A 299 9.33 -7.15 -9.14
C LEU A 299 10.54 -6.92 -8.24
N GLU A 300 10.82 -5.66 -7.94
CA GLU A 300 11.96 -5.19 -7.15
C GLU A 300 11.47 -4.29 -6.01
N PRO A 301 10.88 -4.85 -4.94
CA PRO A 301 10.34 -4.06 -3.85
C PRO A 301 11.42 -3.22 -3.18
N LEU A 302 11.22 -1.89 -3.15
CA LEU A 302 12.18 -0.94 -2.60
C LEU A 302 11.81 -0.56 -1.16
N VAL A 303 12.74 -0.77 -0.23
CA VAL A 303 12.67 -0.27 1.16
C VAL A 303 13.66 0.86 1.30
N SER A 304 13.17 2.09 1.47
CA SER A 304 14.05 3.26 1.54
C SER A 304 14.59 3.53 2.93
N ARG A 305 13.84 3.16 3.96
CA ARG A 305 14.22 3.46 5.35
C ARG A 305 13.70 2.39 6.30
N VAL A 306 14.53 2.11 7.32
CA VAL A 306 14.21 1.18 8.41
C VAL A 306 14.42 1.91 9.73
N TYR A 307 13.45 1.85 10.63
CA TYR A 307 13.48 2.49 11.94
C TYR A 307 13.19 1.45 13.04
N PRO A 308 13.78 1.57 14.22
CA PRO A 308 13.31 0.79 15.37
C PRO A 308 11.91 1.25 15.81
N LEU A 309 11.13 0.38 16.45
CA LEU A 309 9.77 0.67 16.91
C LEU A 309 9.68 1.97 17.72
N ALA A 310 10.66 2.25 18.58
CA ALA A 310 10.69 3.47 19.41
C ALA A 310 10.78 4.78 18.59
N ARG A 311 11.19 4.71 17.31
CA ARG A 311 11.29 5.87 16.40
C ARG A 311 10.15 5.91 15.38
N PHE A 312 8.97 5.35 15.71
CA PHE A 312 7.84 5.27 14.80
C PHE A 312 7.36 6.66 14.34
N ALA A 313 7.41 7.69 15.20
CA ALA A 313 7.01 9.04 14.83
C ALA A 313 7.87 9.59 13.70
N GLU A 314 9.20 9.43 13.78
CA GLU A 314 10.11 9.83 12.70
C GLU A 314 9.89 9.05 11.41
N ALA A 315 9.55 7.76 11.53
CA ALA A 315 9.21 6.92 10.39
C ALA A 315 7.91 7.38 9.72
N GLN A 316 6.92 7.81 10.50
CA GLN A 316 5.66 8.36 10.01
C GLN A 316 5.88 9.73 9.33
N ASP A 317 6.70 10.61 9.92
CA ASP A 317 7.10 11.90 9.33
C ASP A 317 7.77 11.71 7.97
N ALA A 318 8.65 10.73 7.83
CA ALA A 318 9.31 10.44 6.56
C ALA A 318 8.32 10.16 5.43
N VAL A 319 7.16 9.54 5.74
CA VAL A 319 6.08 9.29 4.78
C VAL A 319 5.25 10.55 4.54
N LEU A 320 4.82 11.25 5.60
CA LEU A 320 3.94 12.42 5.50
C LEU A 320 4.61 13.60 4.83
N GLU A 321 5.89 13.83 5.09
CA GLU A 321 6.68 14.89 4.47
C GLU A 321 7.22 14.50 3.08
N ARG A 322 6.80 13.32 2.55
CA ARG A 322 7.20 12.84 1.22
C ARG A 322 8.72 12.70 1.03
N ARG A 323 9.45 12.44 2.14
CA ARG A 323 10.92 12.22 2.15
C ARG A 323 11.30 10.77 1.87
N SER A 324 10.32 9.87 1.77
CA SER A 324 10.53 8.45 1.50
C SER A 324 10.28 8.12 0.02
N VAL A 325 10.92 7.06 -0.43
CA VAL A 325 10.70 6.39 -1.71
C VAL A 325 10.40 4.92 -1.42
N GLY A 326 9.48 4.28 -2.14
CA GLY A 326 9.09 2.91 -1.83
C GLY A 326 8.51 2.78 -0.42
N LYS A 327 8.94 1.77 0.33
CA LYS A 327 8.39 1.43 1.66
C LYS A 327 9.27 1.93 2.79
N VAL A 328 8.64 2.30 3.91
CA VAL A 328 9.27 2.56 5.21
C VAL A 328 8.87 1.45 6.18
N VAL A 329 9.82 0.93 6.93
CA VAL A 329 9.67 -0.25 7.79
C VAL A 329 10.06 0.07 9.23
N LEU A 330 9.31 -0.47 10.19
CA LEU A 330 9.66 -0.53 11.61
C LEU A 330 10.17 -1.93 11.96
N LEU A 331 11.35 -2.01 12.55
CA LEU A 331 11.81 -3.22 13.24
C LEU A 331 11.22 -3.24 14.65
N VAL A 332 10.40 -4.24 14.91
CA VAL A 332 9.73 -4.42 16.20
C VAL A 332 10.62 -5.22 17.14
N ARG A 333 11.22 -6.31 16.65
CA ARG A 333 12.28 -7.04 17.36
C ARG A 333 13.63 -6.63 16.80
N GLN A 334 14.53 -6.17 17.66
CA GLN A 334 15.94 -6.18 17.36
C GLN A 334 16.43 -7.62 17.57
N GLU A 335 17.03 -8.22 16.55
CA GLU A 335 17.87 -9.40 16.81
C GLU A 335 18.89 -8.99 17.86
N GLU A 336 18.84 -9.60 19.04
CA GLU A 336 20.00 -9.58 19.93
C GLU A 336 21.15 -10.17 19.11
N LYS A 337 22.08 -9.30 18.70
CA LYS A 337 23.34 -9.77 18.16
C LYS A 337 23.92 -10.70 19.21
N ALA A 338 23.91 -12.01 18.92
CA ALA A 338 24.65 -12.96 19.70
C ALA A 338 26.08 -12.44 19.83
N ALA A 339 26.48 -12.14 21.06
CA ALA A 339 27.81 -11.65 21.43
C ALA A 339 28.85 -12.74 21.24
#